data_ea094932814eaca1e2a404e01bbc00a2
#
_entry.id   ea094932814eaca1e2a404e01bbc00a2
#
_cell.length_a   1.000
_cell.length_b   1.000
_cell.length_c   1.000
_cell.angle_alpha   90.00
_cell.angle_beta   90.00
_cell.angle_gamma   90.00
#
_symmetry.space_group_name_H-M   'P 1'
#
loop_
_entity.id
_entity.type
_entity.pdbx_description
1 polymer ?
#
loop_
_entity_poly.entity_id
_entity_poly.type
_entity_poly.pdbx_seq_one_letter_code
_entity_poly.pdbx_strand_id
1 'polypeptide(L)'
;MTRVVTANNSLNDTFLMTEDVTRDMEPECLRSLNGYRATCEILTLVPRPETFKKALRVVKIWAKKHGIYSQILGFLGGASWAILVAKACQLVGTEGHQDSLLYTLHRFFVIFGGWAWPDPVYIKKVVGQSQTWEHCMPIITSSRPQMNSAVNISPANCWLIQAKCQEASLCLQQIRTCSAGWLDFFSPVNFFKEFSRYLLITATSREDSSLWFGSVESKLRPLVNHISFNYRVNSVRIWPRPYKKLEGSEVNQLWLLGVNMNGPWDIIKEPVFTFLDRCQDDAARMSQVSPQASSFEVTYNFVSPKQLRKFLPLNIINGFSDPCGYRSLRTHGRLPESPSKQPPIENNNNYQVKDFEKKYPDFKFKESPGALVWPGTSSLGRVKTR
;
A
#
# COMPACT_ATOMS: atom_id res chain seq x y z
N MET A 1 -3.93 20.26 7.93
CA MET A 1 -4.81 20.02 9.11
C MET A 1 -5.76 21.18 9.20
N THR A 2 -6.97 21.05 8.67
CA THR A 2 -7.99 22.11 8.72
C THR A 2 -8.59 22.13 10.12
N ARG A 3 -8.48 23.25 10.80
CA ARG A 3 -9.03 23.43 12.13
C ARG A 3 -10.51 23.76 11.99
N VAL A 4 -11.40 22.89 12.42
CA VAL A 4 -12.82 23.22 12.57
C VAL A 4 -12.94 24.13 13.81
N VAL A 5 -13.16 25.42 13.57
CA VAL A 5 -13.38 26.39 14.65
C VAL A 5 -14.89 26.52 14.83
N THR A 6 -15.41 26.00 15.93
CA THR A 6 -16.78 26.28 16.38
C THR A 6 -16.76 27.38 17.43
N ALA A 7 -17.81 28.17 17.50
CA ALA A 7 -17.94 29.30 18.44
C ALA A 7 -17.93 28.89 19.95
N ASN A 8 -18.00 27.59 20.25
CA ASN A 8 -17.93 27.04 21.61
C ASN A 8 -16.72 26.11 21.74
N ASN A 9 -15.80 26.40 22.61
CA ASN A 9 -14.50 25.77 22.83
C ASN A 9 -14.53 24.32 23.37
N SER A 10 -15.65 23.62 23.43
CA SER A 10 -15.76 22.23 23.83
C SER A 10 -16.36 21.38 22.70
N LEU A 11 -15.52 21.01 21.73
CA LEU A 11 -15.89 19.99 20.75
C LEU A 11 -15.95 18.61 21.44
N ASN A 12 -17.14 18.22 21.84
CA ASN A 12 -17.39 16.87 22.30
C ASN A 12 -17.38 15.94 21.09
N ASP A 13 -16.62 14.80 21.15
CA ASP A 13 -16.56 13.81 20.07
C ASP A 13 -17.96 13.39 19.60
N THR A 14 -18.94 13.35 20.51
CA THR A 14 -20.34 13.04 20.22
C THR A 14 -20.97 14.06 19.26
N PHE A 15 -20.66 15.37 19.39
CA PHE A 15 -21.18 16.42 18.52
C PHE A 15 -20.65 16.28 17.10
N LEU A 16 -19.35 15.98 16.93
CA LEU A 16 -18.76 15.74 15.61
C LEU A 16 -19.35 14.55 14.88
N MET A 17 -20.04 13.64 15.57
CA MET A 17 -20.68 12.46 14.99
C MET A 17 -22.13 12.72 14.53
N THR A 18 -22.72 13.89 14.85
CA THR A 18 -24.11 14.22 14.44
C THR A 18 -24.19 14.66 12.97
N GLU A 19 -25.33 14.42 12.33
CA GLU A 19 -25.57 14.82 10.92
C GLU A 19 -25.72 16.35 10.81
N ASP A 20 -26.18 17.03 11.85
CA ASP A 20 -26.39 18.48 11.84
C ASP A 20 -25.11 19.29 11.61
N VAL A 21 -23.97 18.79 12.10
CA VAL A 21 -22.65 19.44 11.89
C VAL A 21 -22.25 19.50 10.42
N THR A 22 -22.79 18.63 9.58
CA THR A 22 -22.37 18.52 8.18
C THR A 22 -23.22 19.32 7.21
N ARG A 23 -24.36 19.84 7.66
CA ARG A 23 -25.37 20.45 6.79
C ARG A 23 -24.86 21.70 6.04
N ASP A 24 -24.02 22.50 6.66
CA ASP A 24 -23.50 23.76 6.12
C ASP A 24 -21.98 23.76 5.97
N MET A 25 -21.33 22.57 5.93
CA MET A 25 -19.88 22.48 5.82
C MET A 25 -19.40 22.53 4.37
N GLU A 26 -18.32 23.28 4.16
CA GLU A 26 -17.53 23.26 2.93
C GLU A 26 -17.11 21.81 2.56
N PRO A 27 -17.12 21.43 1.27
CA PRO A 27 -16.80 20.06 0.83
C PRO A 27 -15.43 19.54 1.31
N GLU A 28 -14.46 20.44 1.49
CA GLU A 28 -13.12 20.07 1.99
C GLU A 28 -13.11 19.78 3.48
N CYS A 29 -13.83 20.57 4.25
CA CYS A 29 -14.02 20.37 5.68
C CYS A 29 -14.80 19.08 5.94
N LEU A 30 -15.85 18.83 5.14
CA LEU A 30 -16.63 17.60 5.20
C LEU A 30 -15.78 16.36 4.91
N ARG A 31 -14.89 16.39 3.92
CA ARG A 31 -13.97 15.29 3.63
C ARG A 31 -13.02 15.00 4.81
N SER A 32 -12.49 16.05 5.43
CA SER A 32 -11.62 15.92 6.62
C SER A 32 -12.36 15.33 7.82
N LEU A 33 -13.58 15.81 8.07
CA LEU A 33 -14.45 15.31 9.14
C LEU A 33 -14.87 13.86 8.90
N ASN A 34 -15.19 13.48 7.68
CA ASN A 34 -15.57 12.12 7.33
C ASN A 34 -14.42 11.13 7.56
N GLY A 35 -13.16 11.53 7.39
CA GLY A 35 -12.01 10.72 7.76
C GLY A 35 -11.93 10.41 9.26
N TYR A 36 -12.19 11.42 10.09
CA TYR A 36 -12.27 11.27 11.55
C TYR A 36 -13.45 10.38 11.95
N ARG A 37 -14.65 10.68 11.46
CA ARG A 37 -15.89 9.91 11.71
C ARG A 37 -15.72 8.43 11.35
N ALA A 38 -15.20 8.14 10.15
CA ALA A 38 -14.93 6.77 9.73
C ALA A 38 -13.96 6.05 10.67
N THR A 39 -12.94 6.74 11.20
CA THR A 39 -12.00 6.16 12.15
C THR A 39 -12.67 5.83 13.48
N CYS A 40 -13.43 6.77 14.05
CA CYS A 40 -14.17 6.54 15.29
C CYS A 40 -15.18 5.40 15.13
N GLU A 41 -15.94 5.40 14.04
CA GLU A 41 -16.94 4.36 13.77
C GLU A 41 -16.29 2.97 13.57
N ILE A 42 -15.16 2.86 12.90
CA ILE A 42 -14.41 1.60 12.81
C ILE A 42 -14.07 1.08 14.21
N LEU A 43 -13.58 1.95 15.11
CA LEU A 43 -13.19 1.54 16.45
C LEU A 43 -14.37 1.08 17.32
N THR A 44 -15.57 1.61 17.09
CA THR A 44 -16.79 1.16 17.80
C THR A 44 -17.36 -0.14 17.23
N LEU A 45 -17.12 -0.41 15.93
CA LEU A 45 -17.67 -1.58 15.23
C LEU A 45 -16.78 -2.82 15.32
N VAL A 46 -15.53 -2.70 15.73
CA VAL A 46 -14.64 -3.85 15.91
C VAL A 46 -14.78 -4.43 17.32
N PRO A 47 -14.86 -5.77 17.47
CA PRO A 47 -15.02 -6.40 18.80
C PRO A 47 -13.86 -6.10 19.75
N ARG A 48 -12.64 -5.92 19.21
CA ARG A 48 -11.40 -5.71 19.98
C ARG A 48 -10.50 -4.66 19.34
N PRO A 49 -10.64 -3.40 19.75
CA PRO A 49 -9.87 -2.30 19.16
C PRO A 49 -8.35 -2.48 19.22
N GLU A 50 -7.82 -3.07 20.32
CA GLU A 50 -6.37 -3.26 20.46
C GLU A 50 -5.81 -4.33 19.51
N THR A 51 -6.50 -5.45 19.32
CA THR A 51 -6.13 -6.47 18.33
C THR A 51 -6.24 -5.90 16.92
N PHE A 52 -7.29 -5.15 16.62
CA PHE A 52 -7.46 -4.43 15.35
C PHE A 52 -6.30 -3.47 15.08
N LYS A 53 -5.92 -2.62 16.03
CA LYS A 53 -4.81 -1.66 15.86
C LYS A 53 -3.49 -2.37 15.55
N LYS A 54 -3.20 -3.47 16.25
CA LYS A 54 -1.99 -4.28 16.01
C LYS A 54 -2.04 -4.93 14.64
N ALA A 55 -3.15 -5.60 14.27
CA ALA A 55 -3.33 -6.23 12.98
C ALA A 55 -3.21 -5.22 11.82
N LEU A 56 -3.83 -4.05 11.96
CA LEU A 56 -3.75 -2.98 10.97
C LEU A 56 -2.31 -2.48 10.74
N ARG A 57 -1.51 -2.34 11.80
CA ARG A 57 -0.09 -1.97 11.69
C ARG A 57 0.68 -3.02 10.89
N VAL A 58 0.50 -4.31 11.21
CA VAL A 58 1.15 -5.42 10.50
C VAL A 58 0.78 -5.42 9.03
N VAL A 59 -0.53 -5.37 8.72
CA VAL A 59 -1.02 -5.39 7.34
C VAL A 59 -0.50 -4.18 6.55
N LYS A 60 -0.47 -2.98 7.14
CA LYS A 60 0.07 -1.78 6.47
C LYS A 60 1.58 -1.89 6.19
N ILE A 61 2.36 -2.43 7.13
CA ILE A 61 3.80 -2.65 6.93
C ILE A 61 4.00 -3.68 5.81
N TRP A 62 3.28 -4.80 5.87
CA TRP A 62 3.32 -5.84 4.86
C TRP A 62 2.95 -5.30 3.47
N ALA A 63 1.84 -4.58 3.34
CA ALA A 63 1.40 -4.02 2.07
C ALA A 63 2.43 -3.03 1.48
N LYS A 64 3.07 -2.22 2.33
CA LYS A 64 4.15 -1.31 1.90
C LYS A 64 5.38 -2.08 1.42
N LYS A 65 5.78 -3.14 2.14
CA LYS A 65 6.92 -3.99 1.77
C LYS A 65 6.68 -4.71 0.44
N HIS A 66 5.43 -5.11 0.17
CA HIS A 66 5.05 -5.77 -1.07
C HIS A 66 4.70 -4.81 -2.21
N GLY A 67 4.83 -3.49 -2.01
CA GLY A 67 4.61 -2.49 -3.06
C GLY A 67 3.14 -2.36 -3.51
N ILE A 68 2.18 -2.76 -2.66
CA ILE A 68 0.73 -2.72 -2.93
C ILE A 68 -0.01 -1.72 -2.02
N TYR A 69 0.67 -0.66 -1.63
CA TYR A 69 0.14 0.41 -0.79
C TYR A 69 0.36 1.77 -1.46
N SER A 70 -0.65 2.37 -1.98
CA SER A 70 -0.77 3.79 -2.37
C SER A 70 -2.02 3.98 -3.24
N GLN A 71 -2.95 4.79 -2.80
CA GLN A 71 -4.17 5.09 -3.58
C GLN A 71 -3.85 5.85 -4.87
N ILE A 72 -2.81 6.71 -4.85
CA ILE A 72 -2.37 7.48 -6.03
C ILE A 72 -1.89 6.53 -7.13
N LEU A 73 -1.18 5.46 -6.75
CA LEU A 73 -0.64 4.47 -7.69
C LEU A 73 -1.62 3.35 -8.05
N GLY A 74 -2.90 3.48 -7.68
CA GLY A 74 -3.94 2.49 -8.00
C GLY A 74 -3.95 1.26 -7.09
N PHE A 75 -3.40 1.38 -5.87
CA PHE A 75 -3.50 0.37 -4.82
C PHE A 75 -4.39 0.83 -3.65
N LEU A 76 -4.56 -0.02 -2.64
CA LEU A 76 -5.34 0.31 -1.47
C LEU A 76 -4.65 1.38 -0.61
N GLY A 77 -5.43 2.38 -0.19
CA GLY A 77 -5.04 3.39 0.78
C GLY A 77 -5.21 2.94 2.23
N GLY A 78 -4.83 3.81 3.16
CA GLY A 78 -4.90 3.52 4.59
C GLY A 78 -6.30 3.23 5.11
N ALA A 79 -7.31 3.91 4.58
CA ALA A 79 -8.73 3.70 4.94
C ALA A 79 -9.24 2.34 4.44
N SER A 80 -8.95 1.98 3.19
CA SER A 80 -9.35 0.69 2.62
C SER A 80 -8.75 -0.47 3.42
N TRP A 81 -7.46 -0.43 3.73
CA TRP A 81 -6.82 -1.45 4.59
C TRP A 81 -7.46 -1.52 5.98
N ALA A 82 -7.84 -0.37 6.57
CA ALA A 82 -8.51 -0.35 7.87
C ALA A 82 -9.89 -1.03 7.82
N ILE A 83 -10.67 -0.77 6.79
CA ILE A 83 -12.00 -1.39 6.60
C ILE A 83 -11.86 -2.92 6.43
N LEU A 84 -10.90 -3.38 5.60
CA LEU A 84 -10.66 -4.81 5.40
C LEU A 84 -10.24 -5.49 6.72
N VAL A 85 -9.31 -4.90 7.48
CA VAL A 85 -8.89 -5.46 8.77
C VAL A 85 -10.04 -5.46 9.78
N ALA A 86 -10.86 -4.39 9.83
CA ALA A 86 -12.02 -4.33 10.69
C ALA A 86 -13.03 -5.43 10.36
N LYS A 87 -13.29 -5.66 9.06
CA LYS A 87 -14.16 -6.75 8.60
C LYS A 87 -13.63 -8.12 9.03
N ALA A 88 -12.33 -8.36 8.87
CA ALA A 88 -11.72 -9.61 9.36
C ALA A 88 -11.87 -9.78 10.86
N CYS A 89 -11.66 -8.71 11.65
CA CYS A 89 -11.86 -8.75 13.10
C CYS A 89 -13.31 -9.07 13.49
N GLN A 90 -14.30 -8.54 12.77
CA GLN A 90 -15.71 -8.86 12.98
C GLN A 90 -15.99 -10.34 12.72
N LEU A 91 -15.50 -10.89 11.61
CA LEU A 91 -15.70 -12.29 11.25
C LEU A 91 -15.00 -13.23 12.23
N VAL A 92 -13.77 -12.92 12.66
CA VAL A 92 -13.03 -13.68 13.69
C VAL A 92 -13.72 -13.60 15.04
N GLY A 93 -14.34 -12.47 15.38
CA GLY A 93 -15.07 -12.30 16.64
C GLY A 93 -16.20 -13.31 16.85
N THR A 94 -16.77 -13.83 15.77
CA THR A 94 -17.83 -14.87 15.79
C THR A 94 -17.27 -16.30 15.93
N GLU A 95 -15.97 -16.51 15.72
CA GLU A 95 -15.34 -17.83 15.68
C GLU A 95 -14.75 -18.30 17.05
N GLY A 96 -14.88 -17.51 18.12
CA GLY A 96 -14.42 -17.89 19.47
C GLY A 96 -12.90 -17.80 19.74
N HIS A 97 -12.07 -17.60 18.70
CA HIS A 97 -10.60 -17.51 18.79
C HIS A 97 -10.09 -16.07 18.95
N GLN A 98 -10.61 -15.37 19.88
CA GLN A 98 -10.63 -13.90 19.89
C GLN A 98 -9.31 -13.20 20.25
N ASP A 99 -8.35 -13.86 20.91
CA ASP A 99 -7.19 -13.18 21.50
C ASP A 99 -5.89 -13.28 20.69
N SER A 100 -5.85 -14.10 19.65
CA SER A 100 -4.64 -14.32 18.89
C SER A 100 -4.50 -13.34 17.72
N LEU A 101 -3.52 -12.44 17.80
CA LEU A 101 -3.13 -11.57 16.69
C LEU A 101 -2.75 -12.40 15.45
N LEU A 102 -1.98 -13.48 15.63
CA LEU A 102 -1.56 -14.36 14.54
C LEU A 102 -2.77 -15.02 13.85
N TYR A 103 -3.76 -15.47 14.62
CA TYR A 103 -4.99 -16.02 14.06
C TYR A 103 -5.76 -14.97 13.26
N THR A 104 -5.94 -13.76 13.82
CA THR A 104 -6.60 -12.65 13.12
C THR A 104 -5.91 -12.30 11.81
N LEU A 105 -4.57 -12.24 11.79
CA LEU A 105 -3.79 -11.98 10.58
C LEU A 105 -3.96 -13.10 9.56
N HIS A 106 -3.82 -14.36 9.98
CA HIS A 106 -4.01 -15.50 9.07
C HIS A 106 -5.41 -15.48 8.45
N ARG A 107 -6.47 -15.28 9.28
CA ARG A 107 -7.86 -15.19 8.78
C ARG A 107 -8.05 -14.01 7.84
N PHE A 108 -7.45 -12.85 8.13
CA PHE A 108 -7.47 -11.70 7.23
C PHE A 108 -6.97 -12.06 5.83
N PHE A 109 -5.81 -12.70 5.72
CA PHE A 109 -5.22 -13.06 4.45
C PHE A 109 -5.97 -14.19 3.74
N VAL A 110 -6.51 -15.17 4.47
CA VAL A 110 -7.36 -16.22 3.92
C VAL A 110 -8.65 -15.63 3.35
N ILE A 111 -9.33 -14.76 4.11
CA ILE A 111 -10.59 -14.13 3.69
C ILE A 111 -10.39 -13.32 2.41
N PHE A 112 -9.42 -12.39 2.38
CA PHE A 112 -9.25 -11.50 1.23
C PHE A 112 -8.44 -12.10 0.08
N GLY A 113 -7.70 -13.17 0.31
CA GLY A 113 -7.13 -14.02 -0.73
C GLY A 113 -8.17 -14.85 -1.48
N GLY A 114 -9.30 -15.17 -0.82
CA GLY A 114 -10.42 -15.91 -1.39
C GLY A 114 -11.70 -15.08 -1.62
N TRP A 115 -11.67 -13.75 -1.42
CA TRP A 115 -12.87 -12.92 -1.57
C TRP A 115 -13.35 -12.91 -3.01
N ALA A 116 -14.69 -13.10 -3.19
CA ALA A 116 -15.31 -13.09 -4.51
C ALA A 116 -15.52 -11.66 -5.01
N TRP A 117 -14.43 -10.98 -5.42
CA TRP A 117 -14.56 -9.67 -6.02
C TRP A 117 -15.36 -9.72 -7.33
N PRO A 118 -16.30 -8.78 -7.60
CA PRO A 118 -16.47 -7.48 -6.93
C PRO A 118 -17.50 -7.44 -5.79
N ASP A 119 -17.74 -8.51 -5.06
CA ASP A 119 -18.65 -8.46 -3.91
C ASP A 119 -18.20 -7.37 -2.91
N PRO A 120 -19.11 -6.44 -2.53
CA PRO A 120 -18.72 -5.31 -1.70
C PRO A 120 -18.43 -5.69 -0.24
N VAL A 121 -17.38 -5.10 0.33
CA VAL A 121 -17.02 -5.24 1.74
C VAL A 121 -17.63 -4.11 2.55
N TYR A 122 -18.46 -4.46 3.53
CA TYR A 122 -19.07 -3.56 4.50
C TYR A 122 -18.69 -3.96 5.92
N ILE A 123 -18.32 -3.00 6.77
CA ILE A 123 -18.25 -3.21 8.23
C ILE A 123 -19.61 -2.92 8.89
N LYS A 124 -20.43 -2.05 8.27
CA LYS A 124 -21.82 -1.77 8.65
C LYS A 124 -22.65 -1.58 7.38
N LYS A 125 -23.60 -2.45 7.17
CA LYS A 125 -24.54 -2.34 6.04
C LYS A 125 -25.69 -1.41 6.43
N VAL A 126 -25.95 -0.40 5.61
CA VAL A 126 -27.11 0.48 5.79
C VAL A 126 -28.31 -0.18 5.13
N VAL A 127 -29.38 -0.40 5.91
CA VAL A 127 -30.62 -0.98 5.41
C VAL A 127 -31.31 0.03 4.49
N GLY A 128 -31.84 -0.45 3.35
CA GLY A 128 -32.62 0.36 2.41
C GLY A 128 -31.81 1.04 1.28
N GLN A 129 -30.49 0.91 1.25
CA GLN A 129 -29.68 1.35 0.10
C GLN A 129 -29.33 0.16 -0.79
N SER A 130 -30.01 0.03 -1.93
CA SER A 130 -29.61 -0.85 -3.03
C SER A 130 -28.69 -0.08 -3.97
N GLN A 131 -27.44 0.12 -3.56
CA GLN A 131 -26.44 0.76 -4.41
C GLN A 131 -25.60 -0.32 -5.09
N THR A 132 -25.58 -0.30 -6.41
CA THR A 132 -24.67 -1.10 -7.22
C THR A 132 -23.31 -0.42 -7.29
N TRP A 133 -22.24 -1.19 -7.11
CA TRP A 133 -20.87 -0.70 -7.15
C TRP A 133 -20.18 -1.25 -8.39
N GLU A 134 -19.90 -0.38 -9.37
CA GLU A 134 -19.28 -0.75 -10.66
C GLU A 134 -17.75 -0.90 -10.60
N HIS A 135 -17.17 -0.98 -9.42
CA HIS A 135 -15.73 -1.03 -9.23
C HIS A 135 -15.24 -2.45 -8.98
N CYS A 136 -14.01 -2.75 -9.40
CA CYS A 136 -13.37 -4.07 -9.23
C CYS A 136 -13.28 -4.51 -7.76
N MET A 137 -13.16 -3.56 -6.83
CA MET A 137 -12.89 -3.83 -5.42
C MET A 137 -13.69 -2.86 -4.53
N PRO A 138 -15.02 -3.07 -4.37
CA PRO A 138 -15.83 -2.17 -3.57
C PRO A 138 -15.56 -2.36 -2.08
N ILE A 139 -14.87 -1.40 -1.47
CA ILE A 139 -14.56 -1.36 -0.03
C ILE A 139 -15.24 -0.12 0.55
N ILE A 140 -16.38 -0.33 1.21
CA ILE A 140 -17.32 0.72 1.49
C ILE A 140 -17.10 1.32 2.87
N THR A 141 -17.04 2.65 2.93
CA THR A 141 -16.94 3.40 4.19
C THR A 141 -18.20 3.25 5.04
N SER A 142 -18.05 3.26 6.35
CA SER A 142 -19.19 3.20 7.27
C SER A 142 -19.88 4.54 7.46
N SER A 143 -19.14 5.66 7.28
CA SER A 143 -19.69 7.02 7.40
C SER A 143 -20.63 7.38 6.25
N ARG A 144 -21.60 8.25 6.50
CA ARG A 144 -22.50 8.79 5.47
C ARG A 144 -21.94 10.08 4.86
N PRO A 145 -22.04 10.26 3.52
CA PRO A 145 -22.50 9.26 2.56
C PRO A 145 -21.51 8.09 2.42
N GLN A 146 -22.04 6.87 2.25
CA GLN A 146 -21.20 5.69 1.99
C GLN A 146 -20.50 5.84 0.65
N MET A 147 -19.21 5.61 0.62
CA MET A 147 -18.37 5.74 -0.58
C MET A 147 -17.44 4.54 -0.71
N ASN A 148 -17.10 4.18 -1.94
CA ASN A 148 -16.03 3.22 -2.15
C ASN A 148 -14.66 3.88 -1.88
N SER A 149 -13.91 3.37 -0.92
CA SER A 149 -12.56 3.85 -0.60
C SER A 149 -11.48 3.35 -1.58
N ALA A 150 -11.83 2.45 -2.52
CA ALA A 150 -10.92 1.77 -3.43
C ALA A 150 -11.27 1.99 -4.92
N VAL A 151 -11.84 3.16 -5.27
CA VAL A 151 -12.28 3.52 -6.64
C VAL A 151 -11.16 3.45 -7.69
N ASN A 152 -9.91 3.53 -7.28
CA ASN A 152 -8.75 3.61 -8.18
C ASN A 152 -8.15 2.25 -8.53
N ILE A 153 -8.71 1.15 -8.00
CA ILE A 153 -8.17 -0.19 -8.22
C ILE A 153 -8.55 -0.68 -9.62
N SER A 154 -7.53 -1.02 -10.41
CA SER A 154 -7.72 -1.70 -11.69
C SER A 154 -7.93 -3.21 -11.51
N PRO A 155 -8.49 -3.93 -12.48
CA PRO A 155 -8.61 -5.39 -12.42
C PRO A 155 -7.27 -6.10 -12.18
N ALA A 156 -6.19 -5.64 -12.81
CA ALA A 156 -4.85 -6.18 -12.64
C ALA A 156 -4.33 -5.99 -11.20
N ASN A 157 -4.57 -4.80 -10.61
CA ASN A 157 -4.17 -4.52 -9.23
C ASN A 157 -5.04 -5.27 -8.22
N CYS A 158 -6.34 -5.47 -8.49
CA CYS A 158 -7.22 -6.32 -7.69
C CYS A 158 -6.69 -7.75 -7.63
N TRP A 159 -6.41 -8.34 -8.79
CA TRP A 159 -5.83 -9.67 -8.89
C TRP A 159 -4.48 -9.78 -8.14
N LEU A 160 -3.59 -8.78 -8.31
CA LEU A 160 -2.30 -8.76 -7.63
C LEU A 160 -2.45 -8.71 -6.10
N ILE A 161 -3.33 -7.84 -5.58
CA ILE A 161 -3.61 -7.74 -4.14
C ILE A 161 -4.12 -9.09 -3.61
N GLN A 162 -5.03 -9.74 -4.34
CA GLN A 162 -5.60 -11.03 -3.98
C GLN A 162 -4.54 -12.14 -3.96
N ALA A 163 -3.71 -12.22 -5.00
CA ALA A 163 -2.60 -13.17 -5.07
C ALA A 163 -1.59 -12.97 -3.93
N LYS A 164 -1.25 -11.71 -3.62
CA LYS A 164 -0.35 -11.40 -2.48
C LYS A 164 -0.98 -11.77 -1.13
N CYS A 165 -2.29 -11.63 -0.97
CA CYS A 165 -2.97 -12.13 0.23
C CYS A 165 -2.91 -13.66 0.33
N GLN A 166 -3.04 -14.39 -0.76
CA GLN A 166 -2.89 -15.85 -0.79
C GLN A 166 -1.47 -16.28 -0.40
N GLU A 167 -0.43 -15.66 -0.99
CA GLU A 167 0.97 -15.90 -0.62
C GLU A 167 1.20 -15.63 0.88
N ALA A 168 0.68 -14.53 1.41
CA ALA A 168 0.81 -14.17 2.81
C ALA A 168 0.11 -15.17 3.75
N SER A 169 -1.05 -15.70 3.36
CA SER A 169 -1.76 -16.70 4.16
C SER A 169 -0.95 -18.00 4.28
N LEU A 170 -0.32 -18.44 3.19
CA LEU A 170 0.57 -19.62 3.18
C LEU A 170 1.81 -19.38 4.05
N CYS A 171 2.44 -18.22 3.92
CA CYS A 171 3.59 -17.84 4.75
C CYS A 171 3.25 -17.85 6.25
N LEU A 172 2.09 -17.28 6.64
CA LEU A 172 1.64 -17.29 8.05
C LEU A 172 1.32 -18.72 8.54
N GLN A 173 0.85 -19.59 7.67
CA GLN A 173 0.70 -21.00 7.99
C GLN A 173 2.06 -21.67 8.25
N GLN A 174 3.06 -21.39 7.43
CA GLN A 174 4.42 -21.86 7.61
C GLN A 174 5.08 -21.30 8.88
N ILE A 175 4.84 -20.03 9.22
CA ILE A 175 5.30 -19.46 10.50
C ILE A 175 4.69 -20.19 11.68
N ARG A 176 3.40 -20.55 11.61
CA ARG A 176 2.73 -21.31 12.66
C ARG A 176 3.30 -22.71 12.86
N THR A 177 3.79 -23.34 11.79
CA THR A 177 4.46 -24.66 11.83
C THR A 177 5.98 -24.55 12.03
N CYS A 178 6.51 -23.36 12.31
CA CYS A 178 7.94 -23.08 12.49
C CYS A 178 8.80 -23.41 11.26
N SER A 179 8.21 -23.51 10.07
CA SER A 179 8.94 -23.74 8.80
C SER A 179 9.32 -22.47 8.05
N ALA A 180 8.84 -21.31 8.49
CA ALA A 180 9.22 -19.97 8.02
C ALA A 180 9.32 -19.00 9.18
N GLY A 181 9.94 -17.83 8.95
CA GLY A 181 10.08 -16.76 9.94
C GLY A 181 9.30 -15.48 9.57
N TRP A 182 9.18 -14.57 10.52
CA TRP A 182 8.56 -13.25 10.27
C TRP A 182 9.33 -12.42 9.24
N LEU A 183 10.63 -12.66 9.07
CA LEU A 183 11.41 -12.00 8.03
C LEU A 183 10.93 -12.39 6.63
N ASP A 184 10.53 -13.65 6.44
CA ASP A 184 10.00 -14.13 5.16
C ASP A 184 8.68 -13.42 4.83
N PHE A 185 7.80 -13.27 5.84
CA PHE A 185 6.54 -12.57 5.70
C PHE A 185 6.70 -11.08 5.35
N PHE A 186 7.70 -10.41 5.91
CA PHE A 186 8.01 -9.01 5.62
C PHE A 186 9.10 -8.82 4.56
N SER A 187 9.53 -9.89 3.90
CA SER A 187 10.54 -9.79 2.85
C SER A 187 10.01 -8.91 1.71
N PRO A 188 10.71 -7.83 1.34
CA PRO A 188 10.25 -6.98 0.27
C PRO A 188 10.30 -7.71 -1.06
N VAL A 189 9.28 -7.49 -1.87
CA VAL A 189 9.27 -7.98 -3.25
C VAL A 189 10.41 -7.33 -4.02
N ASN A 190 11.21 -8.14 -4.71
CA ASN A 190 12.29 -7.61 -5.53
C ASN A 190 11.74 -7.16 -6.89
N PHE A 191 11.19 -5.93 -6.91
CA PHE A 191 10.63 -5.29 -8.09
C PHE A 191 11.56 -5.36 -9.31
N PHE A 192 12.87 -5.22 -9.09
CA PHE A 192 13.88 -5.20 -10.16
C PHE A 192 14.19 -6.58 -10.75
N LYS A 193 13.62 -7.65 -10.18
CA LYS A 193 13.68 -9.01 -10.75
C LYS A 193 12.35 -9.45 -11.37
N GLU A 194 11.26 -8.72 -11.14
CA GLU A 194 9.93 -9.11 -11.63
C GLU A 194 9.68 -8.71 -13.08
N PHE A 195 10.38 -7.68 -13.57
CA PHE A 195 10.11 -7.11 -14.90
C PHE A 195 11.28 -7.27 -15.84
N SER A 196 10.95 -7.57 -17.09
CA SER A 196 11.92 -7.69 -18.17
C SER A 196 12.37 -6.35 -18.73
N ARG A 197 11.58 -5.29 -18.50
CA ARG A 197 11.81 -3.94 -19.07
C ARG A 197 11.31 -2.88 -18.08
N TYR A 198 11.86 -1.66 -18.22
CA TYR A 198 11.50 -0.53 -17.37
C TYR A 198 11.32 0.74 -18.18
N LEU A 199 10.28 1.50 -17.86
CA LEU A 199 10.08 2.87 -18.29
C LEU A 199 10.45 3.78 -17.12
N LEU A 200 11.45 4.62 -17.32
CA LEU A 200 11.89 5.63 -16.37
C LEU A 200 11.30 6.97 -16.76
N ILE A 201 10.57 7.59 -15.84
CA ILE A 201 10.06 8.96 -15.97
C ILE A 201 10.86 9.83 -15.02
N THR A 202 11.44 10.92 -15.55
CA THR A 202 12.20 11.89 -14.76
C THR A 202 11.54 13.25 -14.86
N ALA A 203 11.15 13.82 -13.72
CA ALA A 203 10.74 15.20 -13.64
C ALA A 203 11.86 16.03 -13.01
N THR A 204 12.16 17.16 -13.60
CA THR A 204 13.22 18.10 -13.20
C THR A 204 12.62 19.43 -12.80
N SER A 205 13.17 20.04 -11.75
CA SER A 205 12.87 21.40 -11.32
C SER A 205 14.10 22.02 -10.66
N ARG A 206 14.30 23.35 -10.80
CA ARG A 206 15.39 24.05 -10.09
C ARG A 206 15.21 24.07 -8.58
N GLU A 207 13.96 24.01 -8.12
CA GLU A 207 13.62 23.96 -6.70
C GLU A 207 12.86 22.67 -6.37
N ASP A 208 12.86 22.22 -5.11
CA ASP A 208 12.06 21.06 -4.67
C ASP A 208 10.55 21.43 -4.67
N SER A 209 10.00 21.53 -5.87
CA SER A 209 8.59 21.86 -6.08
C SER A 209 7.70 20.64 -5.84
N SER A 210 7.11 20.56 -4.66
CA SER A 210 6.16 19.49 -4.31
C SER A 210 4.90 19.52 -5.19
N LEU A 211 4.50 20.72 -5.67
CA LEU A 211 3.36 20.89 -6.59
C LEU A 211 3.65 20.26 -7.96
N TRP A 212 4.84 20.55 -8.52
CA TRP A 212 5.25 19.98 -9.79
C TRP A 212 5.37 18.46 -9.75
N PHE A 213 6.14 17.94 -8.80
CA PHE A 213 6.31 16.49 -8.65
C PHE A 213 4.99 15.78 -8.34
N GLY A 214 4.10 16.39 -7.55
CA GLY A 214 2.77 15.87 -7.28
C GLY A 214 1.86 15.88 -8.51
N SER A 215 1.97 16.90 -9.37
CA SER A 215 1.26 16.96 -10.65
C SER A 215 1.66 15.80 -11.56
N VAL A 216 2.97 15.57 -11.75
CA VAL A 216 3.49 14.45 -12.54
C VAL A 216 3.06 13.10 -11.95
N GLU A 217 3.20 12.92 -10.64
CA GLU A 217 2.82 11.67 -9.94
C GLU A 217 1.34 11.34 -10.12
N SER A 218 0.46 12.33 -10.10
CA SER A 218 -0.99 12.14 -10.28
C SER A 218 -1.36 11.55 -11.65
N LYS A 219 -0.52 11.76 -12.68
CA LYS A 219 -0.72 11.28 -14.05
C LYS A 219 -0.13 9.89 -14.30
N LEU A 220 0.69 9.36 -13.40
CA LEU A 220 1.31 8.04 -13.57
C LEU A 220 0.27 6.91 -13.58
N ARG A 221 -0.79 7.00 -12.75
CA ARG A 221 -1.85 5.99 -12.75
C ARG A 221 -2.63 5.95 -14.08
N PRO A 222 -3.11 7.08 -14.65
CA PRO A 222 -3.67 7.10 -16.00
C PRO A 222 -2.74 6.51 -17.05
N LEU A 223 -1.43 6.80 -16.99
CA LEU A 223 -0.44 6.20 -17.88
C LEU A 223 -0.39 4.67 -17.75
N VAL A 224 -0.31 4.15 -16.51
CA VAL A 224 -0.30 2.69 -16.28
C VAL A 224 -1.58 2.05 -16.79
N ASN A 225 -2.74 2.65 -16.54
CA ASN A 225 -4.01 2.15 -17.03
C ASN A 225 -4.02 2.11 -18.56
N HIS A 226 -3.58 3.18 -19.24
CA HIS A 226 -3.52 3.24 -20.69
C HIS A 226 -2.58 2.17 -21.29
N ILE A 227 -1.39 2.00 -20.70
CA ILE A 227 -0.45 0.92 -21.09
C ILE A 227 -1.09 -0.47 -20.89
N SER A 228 -1.82 -0.67 -19.79
CA SER A 228 -2.44 -1.95 -19.44
C SER A 228 -3.56 -2.39 -20.39
N PHE A 229 -4.18 -1.46 -21.14
CA PHE A 229 -5.20 -1.81 -22.12
C PHE A 229 -4.64 -2.50 -23.38
N ASN A 230 -3.34 -2.40 -23.60
CA ASN A 230 -2.73 -3.07 -24.74
C ASN A 230 -2.56 -4.57 -24.46
N TYR A 231 -3.19 -5.42 -25.29
CA TYR A 231 -3.17 -6.87 -25.13
C TYR A 231 -1.78 -7.53 -25.20
N ARG A 232 -0.77 -6.81 -25.70
CA ARG A 232 0.64 -7.27 -25.72
C ARG A 232 1.38 -6.96 -24.42
N VAL A 233 0.77 -6.21 -23.51
CA VAL A 233 1.32 -5.91 -22.19
C VAL A 233 0.78 -6.91 -21.19
N ASN A 234 1.63 -7.80 -20.71
CA ASN A 234 1.26 -8.84 -19.76
C ASN A 234 1.10 -8.25 -18.35
N SER A 235 1.97 -7.32 -17.97
CA SER A 235 1.89 -6.63 -16.69
C SER A 235 2.65 -5.30 -16.73
N VAL A 236 2.12 -4.31 -15.98
CA VAL A 236 2.79 -3.03 -15.74
C VAL A 236 2.54 -2.60 -14.30
N ARG A 237 3.57 -2.10 -13.63
CA ARG A 237 3.46 -1.63 -12.25
C ARG A 237 4.46 -0.51 -11.99
N ILE A 238 4.03 0.48 -11.19
CA ILE A 238 4.88 1.57 -10.73
C ILE A 238 5.66 1.11 -9.50
N TRP A 239 6.96 1.40 -9.46
CA TRP A 239 7.74 1.32 -8.23
C TRP A 239 7.16 2.30 -7.20
N PRO A 240 6.84 1.86 -5.96
CA PRO A 240 6.01 2.64 -5.04
C PRO A 240 6.68 3.89 -4.48
N ARG A 241 7.94 4.16 -4.84
CA ARG A 241 8.69 5.32 -4.38
C ARG A 241 9.42 6.00 -5.50
N PRO A 242 9.22 7.31 -5.63
CA PRO A 242 10.11 8.09 -6.47
C PRO A 242 11.51 8.13 -5.84
N TYR A 243 12.51 8.12 -6.70
CA TYR A 243 13.90 8.37 -6.32
C TYR A 243 14.24 9.82 -6.58
N LYS A 244 14.65 10.55 -5.54
CA LYS A 244 15.11 11.94 -5.68
C LYS A 244 16.63 11.98 -5.81
N LYS A 245 17.12 12.76 -6.78
CA LYS A 245 18.53 13.03 -7.02
C LYS A 245 18.73 14.52 -7.15
N LEU A 246 19.76 15.05 -6.49
CA LEU A 246 20.20 16.42 -6.66
C LEU A 246 21.34 16.42 -7.67
N GLU A 247 21.24 17.24 -8.72
CA GLU A 247 22.27 17.45 -9.74
C GLU A 247 22.53 18.95 -9.89
N GLY A 248 23.59 19.42 -9.23
CA GLY A 248 23.88 20.86 -9.14
C GLY A 248 22.78 21.61 -8.40
N SER A 249 22.12 22.56 -9.08
CA SER A 249 20.97 23.31 -8.57
C SER A 249 19.61 22.71 -8.91
N GLU A 250 19.59 21.56 -9.60
CA GLU A 250 18.37 20.92 -10.05
C GLU A 250 18.00 19.74 -9.18
N VAL A 251 16.69 19.58 -8.92
CA VAL A 251 16.09 18.45 -8.24
C VAL A 251 15.43 17.56 -9.29
N ASN A 252 15.92 16.34 -9.40
CA ASN A 252 15.36 15.31 -10.26
C ASN A 252 14.57 14.31 -9.42
N GLN A 253 13.30 14.10 -9.79
CA GLN A 253 12.49 13.03 -9.21
C GLN A 253 12.17 11.98 -10.28
N LEU A 254 12.56 10.74 -10.00
CA LEU A 254 12.44 9.62 -10.92
C LEU A 254 11.36 8.65 -10.46
N TRP A 255 10.46 8.27 -11.35
CA TRP A 255 9.52 7.17 -11.16
C TRP A 255 9.86 6.04 -12.12
N LEU A 256 9.74 4.83 -11.66
CA LEU A 256 10.06 3.64 -12.43
C LEU A 256 8.82 2.79 -12.62
N LEU A 257 8.51 2.48 -13.87
CA LEU A 257 7.47 1.54 -14.24
C LEU A 257 8.13 0.26 -14.75
N GLY A 258 7.86 -0.87 -14.08
CA GLY A 258 8.22 -2.19 -14.58
C GLY A 258 7.18 -2.65 -15.58
N VAL A 259 7.63 -3.18 -16.73
CA VAL A 259 6.76 -3.63 -17.82
C VAL A 259 7.20 -5.00 -18.31
N ASN A 260 6.25 -5.94 -18.36
CA ASN A 260 6.39 -7.21 -19.06
C ASN A 260 5.48 -7.17 -20.28
N MET A 261 6.06 -7.22 -21.46
CA MET A 261 5.31 -7.14 -22.72
C MET A 261 5.96 -7.95 -23.82
N ASN A 262 5.15 -8.35 -24.78
CA ASN A 262 5.56 -9.06 -26.00
C ASN A 262 5.68 -8.07 -27.17
N GLY A 263 6.92 -7.78 -27.59
CA GLY A 263 7.18 -6.90 -28.73
C GLY A 263 8.05 -5.68 -28.41
N PRO A 264 8.23 -4.75 -29.35
CA PRO A 264 9.08 -3.58 -29.21
C PRO A 264 8.43 -2.51 -28.32
N TRP A 265 9.22 -1.52 -27.89
CA TRP A 265 8.75 -0.37 -27.10
C TRP A 265 7.69 0.50 -27.80
N ASP A 266 7.64 0.43 -29.16
CA ASP A 266 6.68 1.20 -29.96
C ASP A 266 5.21 0.98 -29.51
N ILE A 267 4.93 -0.18 -28.95
CA ILE A 267 3.59 -0.59 -28.46
C ILE A 267 3.05 0.36 -27.39
N ILE A 268 3.93 0.96 -26.58
CA ILE A 268 3.53 1.83 -25.47
C ILE A 268 3.97 3.29 -25.67
N LYS A 269 4.51 3.64 -26.81
CA LYS A 269 4.95 5.02 -27.10
C LYS A 269 3.80 6.03 -27.04
N GLU A 270 2.67 5.69 -27.67
CA GLU A 270 1.51 6.59 -27.70
C GLU A 270 0.99 6.94 -26.31
N PRO A 271 0.73 5.97 -25.38
CA PRO A 271 0.43 6.30 -23.99
C PRO A 271 1.46 7.19 -23.30
N VAL A 272 2.76 6.97 -23.57
CA VAL A 272 3.84 7.77 -22.99
C VAL A 272 3.81 9.21 -23.54
N PHE A 273 3.61 9.40 -24.84
CA PHE A 273 3.51 10.74 -25.42
C PHE A 273 2.28 11.49 -24.89
N THR A 274 1.12 10.86 -24.84
CA THR A 274 -0.09 11.44 -24.22
C THR A 274 0.15 11.87 -22.77
N PHE A 275 0.92 11.07 -22.01
CA PHE A 275 1.32 11.44 -20.66
C PHE A 275 2.24 12.67 -20.64
N LEU A 276 3.23 12.73 -21.52
CA LEU A 276 4.18 13.85 -21.61
C LEU A 276 3.47 15.15 -21.99
N ASP A 277 2.58 15.12 -22.97
CA ASP A 277 1.80 16.30 -23.39
C ASP A 277 1.02 16.89 -22.23
N ARG A 278 0.33 16.03 -21.44
CA ARG A 278 -0.38 16.48 -20.23
C ARG A 278 0.54 17.05 -19.15
N CYS A 279 1.77 16.56 -19.05
CA CYS A 279 2.76 17.11 -18.11
C CYS A 279 3.29 18.48 -18.61
N GLN A 280 3.50 18.63 -19.92
CA GLN A 280 3.92 19.90 -20.53
C GLN A 280 2.86 20.98 -20.38
N ASP A 281 1.57 20.65 -20.54
CA ASP A 281 0.47 21.56 -20.29
C ASP A 281 0.48 22.09 -18.84
N ASP A 282 0.76 21.22 -17.86
CA ASP A 282 0.88 21.64 -16.46
C ASP A 282 2.14 22.46 -16.22
N ALA A 283 3.27 22.10 -16.81
CA ALA A 283 4.51 22.86 -16.75
C ALA A 283 4.30 24.30 -17.28
N ALA A 284 3.63 24.43 -18.42
CA ALA A 284 3.31 25.73 -19.02
C ALA A 284 2.43 26.58 -18.09
N ARG A 285 1.39 25.97 -17.50
CA ARG A 285 0.51 26.67 -16.53
C ARG A 285 1.26 27.12 -15.27
N MET A 286 2.10 26.27 -14.71
CA MET A 286 2.90 26.59 -13.53
C MET A 286 3.94 27.67 -13.80
N SER A 287 4.56 27.68 -14.97
CA SER A 287 5.52 28.71 -15.38
C SER A 287 4.87 30.10 -15.53
N GLN A 288 3.58 30.15 -15.92
CA GLN A 288 2.83 31.43 -15.99
C GLN A 288 2.55 32.01 -14.60
N VAL A 289 2.33 31.14 -13.59
CA VAL A 289 2.04 31.58 -12.21
C VAL A 289 3.31 32.01 -11.47
N SER A 290 4.46 31.42 -11.81
CA SER A 290 5.75 31.70 -11.17
C SER A 290 6.87 31.87 -12.21
N PRO A 291 6.93 33.00 -12.92
CA PRO A 291 7.90 33.21 -14.02
C PRO A 291 9.37 33.16 -13.59
N GLN A 292 9.67 33.39 -12.30
CA GLN A 292 11.03 33.37 -11.75
C GLN A 292 11.47 31.98 -11.25
N ALA A 293 10.54 31.09 -11.07
CA ALA A 293 10.81 29.73 -10.62
C ALA A 293 10.83 28.78 -11.82
N SER A 294 12.02 28.41 -12.26
CA SER A 294 12.30 27.05 -12.74
C SER A 294 11.77 26.64 -14.13
N SER A 295 12.68 26.12 -14.90
CA SER A 295 12.33 25.18 -15.99
C SER A 295 11.72 23.91 -15.38
N PHE A 296 10.43 23.66 -15.60
CA PHE A 296 9.77 22.39 -15.32
C PHE A 296 9.93 21.49 -16.54
N GLU A 297 10.55 20.35 -16.38
CA GLU A 297 10.80 19.42 -17.47
C GLU A 297 10.41 18.00 -17.07
N VAL A 298 9.86 17.23 -18.02
CA VAL A 298 9.64 15.78 -17.89
C VAL A 298 10.26 15.08 -19.06
N THR A 299 11.09 14.09 -18.74
CA THR A 299 11.72 13.21 -19.73
C THR A 299 11.41 11.76 -19.45
N TYR A 300 11.63 10.90 -20.43
CA TYR A 300 11.45 9.46 -20.27
C TYR A 300 12.60 8.67 -20.90
N ASN A 301 12.84 7.48 -20.36
CA ASN A 301 13.81 6.55 -20.92
C ASN A 301 13.26 5.12 -20.86
N PHE A 302 13.39 4.41 -21.98
CA PHE A 302 13.19 2.97 -22.03
C PHE A 302 14.48 2.26 -21.65
N VAL A 303 14.46 1.49 -20.56
CA VAL A 303 15.67 0.88 -20.01
C VAL A 303 15.51 -0.62 -19.83
N SER A 304 16.58 -1.35 -20.12
CA SER A 304 16.69 -2.77 -19.77
C SER A 304 17.16 -2.93 -18.32
N PRO A 305 16.99 -4.10 -17.69
CA PRO A 305 17.48 -4.36 -16.33
C PRO A 305 18.97 -4.05 -16.14
N LYS A 306 19.79 -4.31 -17.17
CA LYS A 306 21.24 -4.04 -17.14
C LYS A 306 21.56 -2.54 -17.13
N GLN A 307 20.72 -1.71 -17.73
CA GLN A 307 20.92 -0.26 -17.81
C GLN A 307 20.45 0.49 -16.56
N LEU A 308 19.62 -0.12 -15.69
CA LEU A 308 19.12 0.52 -14.47
C LEU A 308 20.23 1.07 -13.57
N ARG A 309 21.39 0.42 -13.56
CA ARG A 309 22.56 0.86 -12.77
C ARG A 309 23.12 2.24 -13.18
N LYS A 310 22.75 2.74 -14.36
CA LYS A 310 23.13 4.09 -14.82
C LYS A 310 22.26 5.18 -14.16
N PHE A 311 21.06 4.84 -13.72
CA PHE A 311 20.06 5.77 -13.21
C PHE A 311 19.81 5.63 -11.71
N LEU A 312 19.99 4.43 -11.16
CA LEU A 312 19.69 4.11 -9.77
C LEU A 312 20.89 3.49 -9.07
N PRO A 313 21.13 3.84 -7.79
CA PRO A 313 22.20 3.22 -7.00
C PRO A 313 21.92 1.73 -6.73
N LEU A 314 22.99 0.95 -6.57
CA LEU A 314 22.92 -0.51 -6.40
C LEU A 314 22.13 -0.95 -5.16
N ASN A 315 22.18 -0.17 -4.08
CA ASN A 315 21.41 -0.47 -2.87
C ASN A 315 19.89 -0.44 -3.12
N ILE A 316 19.42 0.41 -4.03
CA ILE A 316 18.00 0.44 -4.44
C ILE A 316 17.69 -0.78 -5.30
N ILE A 317 18.51 -1.05 -6.31
CA ILE A 317 18.28 -2.16 -7.26
C ILE A 317 18.34 -3.52 -6.56
N ASN A 318 19.23 -3.69 -5.59
CA ASN A 318 19.38 -4.93 -4.83
C ASN A 318 18.36 -5.10 -3.69
N GLY A 319 17.43 -4.17 -3.53
CA GLY A 319 16.37 -4.26 -2.51
C GLY A 319 16.84 -3.95 -1.09
N PHE A 320 18.05 -3.42 -0.89
CA PHE A 320 18.56 -3.02 0.43
C PHE A 320 17.97 -1.71 0.96
N SER A 321 17.33 -0.90 0.13
CA SER A 321 16.60 0.26 0.60
C SER A 321 15.27 -0.19 1.19
N ASP A 322 15.11 0.01 2.49
CA ASP A 322 13.85 -0.25 3.20
C ASP A 322 12.68 0.49 2.50
N PRO A 323 11.72 -0.20 1.88
CA PRO A 323 10.61 0.47 1.22
C PRO A 323 9.72 1.28 2.19
N CYS A 324 9.91 1.17 3.47
CA CYS A 324 9.08 1.80 4.51
C CYS A 324 9.62 3.11 5.06
N GLY A 325 10.56 3.85 4.41
CA GLY A 325 10.99 5.22 4.76
C GLY A 325 10.49 5.78 6.09
N TYR A 326 10.74 5.06 7.18
CA TYR A 326 10.76 5.72 8.48
C TYR A 326 11.94 6.68 8.42
N ARG A 327 11.69 7.96 8.66
CA ARG A 327 12.75 8.95 8.88
C ARG A 327 13.78 8.30 9.78
N SER A 328 14.98 8.03 9.25
CA SER A 328 16.10 7.71 10.11
C SER A 328 16.26 8.91 11.03
N LEU A 329 15.96 8.72 12.29
CA LEU A 329 16.38 9.63 13.34
C LEU A 329 17.89 9.78 13.12
N ARG A 330 18.33 11.00 12.85
CA ARG A 330 19.73 11.36 12.74
C ARG A 330 20.41 10.97 14.04
N THR A 331 21.03 9.82 14.06
CA THR A 331 22.07 9.51 15.06
C THR A 331 23.38 9.96 14.45
N HIS A 332 23.92 11.06 14.94
CA HIS A 332 25.33 11.41 14.79
C HIS A 332 26.13 10.33 15.52
N GLY A 333 26.76 9.44 14.77
CA GLY A 333 27.68 8.45 15.28
C GLY A 333 28.52 7.87 14.15
N ARG A 334 29.83 8.03 14.25
CA ARG A 334 30.87 7.51 13.33
C ARG A 334 30.66 6.03 13.07
N LEU A 335 30.74 5.64 11.79
CA LEU A 335 30.83 4.25 11.35
C LEU A 335 32.14 3.64 11.89
N PRO A 336 32.13 2.44 12.49
CA PRO A 336 33.32 1.65 12.68
C PRO A 336 33.65 0.85 11.40
N GLU A 337 34.93 0.78 11.12
CA GLU A 337 35.54 0.04 10.01
C GLU A 337 35.25 -1.46 10.09
N SER A 338 35.09 -2.07 8.92
CA SER A 338 34.82 -3.48 8.74
C SER A 338 35.96 -4.39 9.21
N PRO A 339 35.70 -5.48 9.95
CA PRO A 339 36.61 -6.60 10.02
C PRO A 339 36.24 -7.69 9.02
N SER A 340 37.22 -8.07 8.24
CA SER A 340 37.25 -9.26 7.41
C SER A 340 37.23 -10.55 8.27
N LYS A 341 36.40 -11.49 7.84
CA LYS A 341 36.36 -12.94 8.09
C LYS A 341 34.99 -13.38 8.63
N GLN A 342 34.28 -14.10 7.79
CA GLN A 342 33.07 -14.82 8.14
C GLN A 342 33.40 -16.10 8.92
N PRO A 343 32.75 -16.37 10.04
CA PRO A 343 32.60 -17.73 10.59
C PRO A 343 31.32 -18.40 10.08
N PRO A 344 31.16 -19.72 10.25
CA PRO A 344 30.16 -20.53 9.58
C PRO A 344 28.73 -20.28 10.09
N ILE A 345 27.77 -20.55 9.19
CA ILE A 345 26.35 -20.35 9.39
C ILE A 345 25.82 -21.32 10.45
N GLU A 346 25.62 -20.82 11.66
CA GLU A 346 24.75 -21.45 12.65
C GLU A 346 23.33 -20.88 12.53
N ASN A 347 22.36 -21.80 12.42
CA ASN A 347 20.92 -21.49 12.41
C ASN A 347 20.50 -20.81 13.72
N ASN A 348 20.36 -19.49 13.72
CA ASN A 348 19.97 -18.75 14.90
C ASN A 348 18.71 -17.89 14.64
N ASN A 349 17.54 -18.56 14.61
CA ASN A 349 16.23 -17.92 14.45
C ASN A 349 15.91 -16.88 15.57
N ASN A 350 16.55 -16.99 16.74
CA ASN A 350 16.30 -16.09 17.87
C ASN A 350 16.95 -14.70 17.74
N TYR A 351 18.02 -14.57 16.97
CA TYR A 351 18.64 -13.25 16.74
C TYR A 351 17.79 -12.34 15.87
N GLN A 352 17.05 -12.91 14.93
CA GLN A 352 16.27 -12.16 13.96
C GLN A 352 14.97 -11.58 14.54
N VAL A 353 14.35 -12.24 15.52
CA VAL A 353 13.14 -11.77 16.21
C VAL A 353 13.47 -10.57 17.10
N LYS A 354 14.58 -10.61 17.82
CA LYS A 354 15.04 -9.51 18.69
C LYS A 354 15.38 -8.24 17.91
N ASP A 355 15.95 -8.36 16.71
CA ASP A 355 16.23 -7.20 15.83
C ASP A 355 14.94 -6.60 15.27
N PHE A 356 13.94 -7.40 14.98
CA PHE A 356 12.61 -6.92 14.57
C PHE A 356 11.90 -6.20 15.72
N GLU A 357 11.90 -6.74 16.93
CA GLU A 357 11.34 -6.13 18.12
C GLU A 357 12.05 -4.83 18.51
N LYS A 358 13.36 -4.75 18.34
CA LYS A 358 14.16 -3.54 18.54
C LYS A 358 13.83 -2.44 17.55
N LYS A 359 13.54 -2.83 16.31
CA LYS A 359 13.15 -1.91 15.23
C LYS A 359 11.68 -1.45 15.35
N TYR A 360 10.85 -2.28 15.97
CA TYR A 360 9.42 -2.03 16.21
C TYR A 360 9.06 -2.32 17.68
N PRO A 361 9.39 -1.42 18.62
CA PRO A 361 9.27 -1.67 20.06
C PRO A 361 7.85 -1.94 20.55
N ASP A 362 6.83 -1.58 19.76
CA ASP A 362 5.42 -1.91 20.03
C ASP A 362 5.06 -3.37 19.70
N PHE A 363 5.97 -4.13 19.11
CA PHE A 363 5.82 -5.53 18.72
C PHE A 363 6.66 -6.43 19.65
N LYS A 364 6.02 -7.04 20.64
CA LYS A 364 6.61 -8.14 21.42
C LYS A 364 5.91 -9.44 21.03
N PHE A 365 6.64 -10.36 20.43
CA PHE A 365 6.16 -11.71 20.18
C PHE A 365 6.31 -12.51 21.48
N LYS A 366 5.19 -12.85 22.13
CA LYS A 366 5.23 -13.81 23.24
C LYS A 366 5.50 -15.19 22.67
N GLU A 367 6.62 -15.79 23.02
CA GLU A 367 6.84 -17.21 22.86
C GLU A 367 5.79 -17.94 23.70
N SER A 368 4.87 -18.65 23.06
CA SER A 368 3.98 -19.58 23.75
C SER A 368 4.59 -20.97 23.70
N PRO A 369 4.98 -21.56 24.83
CA PRO A 369 5.29 -22.97 24.88
C PRO A 369 3.95 -23.72 24.88
N GLY A 370 3.67 -24.49 23.87
CA GLY A 370 2.52 -25.37 23.80
C GLY A 370 1.91 -25.45 22.40
N ALA A 371 2.13 -26.57 21.75
CA ALA A 371 1.44 -26.93 20.52
C ALA A 371 -0.08 -26.93 20.74
N LEU A 372 -0.78 -25.95 20.24
CA LEU A 372 -2.23 -25.96 20.17
C LEU A 372 -2.67 -26.94 19.09
N VAL A 373 -3.17 -28.08 19.53
CA VAL A 373 -3.87 -29.07 18.71
C VAL A 373 -5.19 -28.43 18.24
N TRP A 374 -5.36 -28.31 16.94
CA TRP A 374 -6.60 -27.84 16.34
C TRP A 374 -7.62 -28.99 16.27
N PRO A 375 -8.87 -28.82 16.72
CA PRO A 375 -9.92 -29.77 16.41
C PRO A 375 -10.43 -29.52 14.99
N GLY A 376 -10.47 -30.57 14.17
CA GLY A 376 -11.30 -30.63 12.97
C GLY A 376 -10.62 -30.56 11.61
N THR A 377 -9.86 -31.58 11.25
CA THR A 377 -9.83 -32.10 9.89
C THR A 377 -10.40 -33.51 9.91
N SER A 378 -11.72 -33.63 10.06
CA SER A 378 -12.44 -34.87 9.80
C SER A 378 -13.31 -34.70 8.56
N SER A 379 -12.98 -35.48 7.55
CA SER A 379 -13.86 -36.00 6.49
C SER A 379 -14.62 -35.01 5.61
N LEU A 380 -14.01 -34.62 4.49
CA LEU A 380 -14.76 -34.36 3.26
C LEU A 380 -15.34 -35.68 2.75
N GLY A 381 -16.63 -35.94 3.02
CA GLY A 381 -17.38 -37.02 2.48
C GLY A 381 -17.44 -36.94 0.95
N ARG A 382 -17.12 -38.06 0.30
CA ARG A 382 -17.36 -38.31 -1.13
C ARG A 382 -18.85 -38.14 -1.44
N VAL A 383 -19.20 -37.12 -2.22
CA VAL A 383 -20.50 -37.07 -2.89
C VAL A 383 -20.42 -38.04 -4.08
N LYS A 384 -21.17 -39.16 -4.01
CA LYS A 384 -21.46 -40.03 -5.14
C LYS A 384 -22.49 -39.33 -6.03
N THR A 385 -22.14 -39.16 -7.29
CA THR A 385 -23.07 -38.87 -8.40
C THR A 385 -24.05 -40.05 -8.57
N ARG A 386 -25.32 -39.71 -8.61
CA ARG A 386 -26.37 -40.38 -9.39
C ARG A 386 -27.10 -39.34 -10.20
#